data_2ce99f11cfde7d7b77c79a6dd6379b6f
#
_entry.id   2ce99f11cfde7d7b77c79a6dd6379b6f
#
_cell.length_a   1.000
_cell.length_b   1.000
_cell.length_c   1.000
_cell.angle_alpha   90.00
_cell.angle_beta   90.00
_cell.angle_gamma   90.00
#
_symmetry.space_group_name_H-M   'P 1'
#
loop_
_entity.id
_entity.type
_entity.pdbx_description
1 polymer ?
#
loop_
_entity_poly.entity_id
_entity_poly.type
_entity_poly.pdbx_seq_one_letter_code
_entity_poly.pdbx_strand_id
1 'polypeptide(L)'
;MTVAPETAQDARPVTTEDPILLVNNIEVIYDSVILVLKGVSLEVPKGSIVAILGANGAGKTTTLKAISNLLRAERGDVTKGEIRFEGQRIEKLSANDMVKRGCIQVMEGRHCFEHLTVEENLLTGAYTRTDGSSAINESLEMVYEYFPRLKERRRSLAGYTSGGEQQMCAIGRALMSNPKMILLDEPSMGLAPQLVELIFEITKKINEEQGVSVLLAEQNTTVALRYAQYGYILESGRVV
;
A
#
# COMPACT_ATOMS: atom_id res chain seq x y z
N MET A 1 42.86 15.15 -21.81
CA MET A 1 41.57 14.58 -22.30
C MET A 1 40.84 14.03 -21.09
N THR A 2 39.89 14.80 -20.58
CA THR A 2 39.13 14.46 -19.39
C THR A 2 37.80 13.87 -19.91
N VAL A 3 37.60 12.57 -19.68
CA VAL A 3 36.35 11.89 -20.01
C VAL A 3 35.32 12.29 -18.95
N ALA A 4 34.23 12.93 -19.39
CA ALA A 4 33.09 13.22 -18.55
C ALA A 4 32.37 11.89 -18.17
N PRO A 5 31.81 11.75 -16.96
CA PRO A 5 31.03 10.57 -16.62
C PRO A 5 29.74 10.52 -17.44
N GLU A 6 29.51 9.40 -18.10
CA GLU A 6 28.25 9.06 -18.74
C GLU A 6 27.11 9.16 -17.73
N THR A 7 26.13 9.97 -18.05
CA THR A 7 24.86 10.07 -17.31
C THR A 7 24.17 8.71 -17.32
N ALA A 8 23.86 8.19 -16.16
CA ALA A 8 23.01 6.99 -15.98
C ALA A 8 21.68 7.21 -16.73
N GLN A 9 21.54 6.53 -17.85
CA GLN A 9 20.31 6.51 -18.63
C GLN A 9 19.24 5.72 -17.85
N ASP A 10 18.08 6.35 -17.73
CA ASP A 10 16.81 5.81 -17.24
C ASP A 10 16.59 4.32 -17.59
N ALA A 11 16.85 3.44 -16.67
CA ALA A 11 16.42 2.06 -16.75
C ALA A 11 14.90 1.99 -16.44
N ARG A 12 14.07 2.29 -17.43
CA ARG A 12 12.64 2.02 -17.35
C ARG A 12 12.43 0.51 -17.50
N PRO A 13 11.72 -0.16 -16.60
CA PRO A 13 11.29 -1.52 -16.86
C PRO A 13 10.39 -1.50 -18.11
N VAL A 14 10.73 -2.31 -19.12
CA VAL A 14 9.91 -2.50 -20.32
C VAL A 14 8.69 -3.33 -19.91
N THR A 15 7.58 -2.67 -19.59
CA THR A 15 6.30 -3.35 -19.39
C THR A 15 5.55 -3.38 -20.71
N THR A 16 5.16 -4.57 -21.15
CA THR A 16 4.40 -4.81 -22.40
C THR A 16 2.89 -4.62 -22.23
N GLU A 17 2.43 -4.31 -21.01
CA GLU A 17 1.03 -4.05 -20.64
C GLU A 17 0.92 -2.73 -19.90
N ASP A 18 -0.23 -2.04 -20.03
CA ASP A 18 -0.52 -0.83 -19.27
C ASP A 18 -0.46 -1.10 -17.76
N PRO A 19 0.34 -0.35 -16.99
CA PRO A 19 0.47 -0.55 -15.54
C PRO A 19 -0.85 -0.23 -14.85
N ILE A 20 -1.17 -0.94 -13.74
CA ILE A 20 -2.34 -0.59 -12.91
C ILE A 20 -2.16 0.79 -12.25
N LEU A 21 -0.90 1.13 -11.91
CA LEU A 21 -0.53 2.41 -11.34
C LEU A 21 0.67 2.99 -12.09
N LEU A 22 0.54 4.24 -12.53
CA LEU A 22 1.62 5.06 -13.07
C LEU A 22 1.74 6.34 -12.24
N VAL A 23 2.90 6.57 -11.67
CA VAL A 23 3.28 7.84 -11.04
C VAL A 23 4.36 8.46 -11.93
N ASN A 24 4.13 9.69 -12.40
CA ASN A 24 5.04 10.34 -13.33
C ASN A 24 5.44 11.73 -12.83
N ASN A 25 6.70 11.84 -12.44
CA ASN A 25 7.40 13.08 -12.06
C ASN A 25 6.63 13.94 -11.03
N ILE A 26 6.09 13.30 -9.97
CA ILE A 26 5.32 14.03 -8.98
C ILE A 26 6.19 14.83 -8.01
N GLU A 27 5.75 16.07 -7.75
CA GLU A 27 6.24 16.86 -6.62
C GLU A 27 5.11 16.98 -5.58
N VAL A 28 5.47 16.81 -4.30
CA VAL A 28 4.53 16.96 -3.18
C VAL A 28 5.06 18.00 -2.22
N ILE A 29 4.19 18.96 -1.88
CA ILE A 29 4.49 20.05 -0.93
C ILE A 29 3.47 19.99 0.22
N TYR A 30 3.95 20.06 1.46
CA TYR A 30 3.14 20.24 2.66
C TYR A 30 3.15 21.70 3.12
N ASP A 31 2.02 22.15 3.66
CA ASP A 31 1.81 23.53 4.15
C ASP A 31 2.25 24.61 3.14
N SER A 32 2.20 24.30 1.84
CA SER A 32 2.66 25.18 0.73
C SER A 32 4.14 25.59 0.78
N VAL A 33 4.95 24.96 1.64
CA VAL A 33 6.36 25.34 1.88
C VAL A 33 7.31 24.16 1.85
N ILE A 34 6.92 23.00 2.41
CA ILE A 34 7.83 21.87 2.62
C ILE A 34 7.77 20.93 1.42
N LEU A 35 8.75 21.00 0.53
CA LEU A 35 8.91 20.12 -0.61
C LEU A 35 9.45 18.75 -0.15
N VAL A 36 8.61 17.71 -0.19
CA VAL A 36 8.94 16.35 0.27
C VAL A 36 9.28 15.45 -0.90
N LEU A 37 8.43 15.37 -1.94
CA LEU A 37 8.73 14.61 -3.16
C LEU A 37 9.21 15.56 -4.26
N LYS A 38 10.25 15.12 -4.98
CA LYS A 38 11.03 15.98 -5.90
C LYS A 38 11.17 15.32 -7.26
N GLY A 39 10.04 15.00 -7.91
CA GLY A 39 10.02 14.37 -9.22
C GLY A 39 10.04 12.84 -9.14
N VAL A 40 9.24 12.25 -8.26
CA VAL A 40 9.13 10.80 -8.12
C VAL A 40 8.37 10.20 -9.30
N SER A 41 8.96 9.17 -9.91
CA SER A 41 8.33 8.35 -10.96
C SER A 41 8.44 6.88 -10.60
N LEU A 42 7.34 6.14 -10.73
CA LEU A 42 7.28 4.69 -10.55
C LEU A 42 6.07 4.09 -11.28
N GLU A 43 6.14 2.81 -11.55
CA GLU A 43 5.08 2.04 -12.16
C GLU A 43 4.81 0.77 -11.36
N VAL A 44 3.55 0.33 -11.32
CA VAL A 44 3.16 -0.97 -10.77
C VAL A 44 2.44 -1.73 -11.87
N PRO A 45 3.05 -2.79 -12.43
CA PRO A 45 2.37 -3.68 -13.35
C PRO A 45 1.19 -4.37 -12.66
N LYS A 46 0.13 -4.65 -13.42
CA LYS A 46 -1.04 -5.33 -12.88
C LYS A 46 -0.67 -6.73 -12.35
N GLY A 47 -1.14 -7.06 -11.14
CA GLY A 47 -0.87 -8.35 -10.50
C GLY A 47 0.55 -8.50 -9.96
N SER A 48 1.34 -7.42 -9.87
CA SER A 48 2.71 -7.46 -9.36
C SER A 48 2.80 -6.96 -7.92
N ILE A 49 3.84 -7.40 -7.22
CA ILE A 49 4.30 -6.82 -5.95
C ILE A 49 5.50 -5.92 -6.26
N VAL A 50 5.38 -4.64 -5.96
CA VAL A 50 6.43 -3.63 -6.14
C VAL A 50 6.80 -3.02 -4.81
N ALA A 51 8.09 -2.80 -4.56
CA ALA A 51 8.58 -2.19 -3.33
C ALA A 51 9.10 -0.76 -3.55
N ILE A 52 8.77 0.14 -2.63
CA ILE A 52 9.45 1.41 -2.43
C ILE A 52 10.36 1.25 -1.20
N LEU A 53 11.65 1.31 -1.42
CA LEU A 53 12.68 1.07 -0.41
C LEU A 53 13.35 2.39 -0.04
N GLY A 54 13.66 2.58 1.22
CA GLY A 54 14.37 3.78 1.68
C GLY A 54 14.31 3.97 3.19
N ALA A 55 15.16 4.83 3.70
CA ALA A 55 15.20 5.19 5.10
C ALA A 55 13.94 5.95 5.56
N ASN A 56 13.77 6.09 6.88
CA ASN A 56 12.73 6.96 7.42
C ASN A 56 12.95 8.41 6.94
N GLY A 57 11.85 9.05 6.54
CA GLY A 57 11.90 10.40 5.96
C GLY A 57 12.26 10.45 4.47
N ALA A 58 12.51 9.32 3.80
CA ALA A 58 12.81 9.31 2.36
C ALA A 58 11.63 9.75 1.48
N GLY A 59 10.39 9.72 1.99
CA GLY A 59 9.18 10.10 1.27
C GLY A 59 8.26 8.92 0.91
N LYS A 60 8.51 7.71 1.42
CA LYS A 60 7.73 6.48 1.13
C LYS A 60 6.24 6.65 1.46
N THR A 61 5.93 6.95 2.72
CA THR A 61 4.56 7.21 3.20
C THR A 61 3.88 8.34 2.42
N THR A 62 4.63 9.42 2.12
CA THR A 62 4.13 10.53 1.30
C THR A 62 3.75 10.08 -0.10
N THR A 63 4.55 9.19 -0.72
CA THR A 63 4.23 8.62 -2.03
C THR A 63 2.95 7.78 -1.97
N LEU A 64 2.78 6.91 -0.96
CA LEU A 64 1.55 6.13 -0.78
C LEU A 64 0.33 7.04 -0.54
N LYS A 65 0.47 8.09 0.28
CA LYS A 65 -0.60 9.07 0.54
C LYS A 65 -0.96 9.89 -0.70
N ALA A 66 0.00 10.18 -1.60
CA ALA A 66 -0.28 10.82 -2.87
C ALA A 66 -1.16 9.93 -3.76
N ILE A 67 -0.87 8.63 -3.81
CA ILE A 67 -1.62 7.64 -4.60
C ILE A 67 -3.03 7.42 -4.02
N SER A 68 -3.17 7.33 -2.69
CA SER A 68 -4.47 7.13 -2.02
C SER A 68 -5.30 8.40 -1.83
N ASN A 69 -4.77 9.58 -2.25
CA ASN A 69 -5.38 10.89 -2.05
C ASN A 69 -5.61 11.28 -0.58
N LEU A 70 -4.76 10.81 0.33
CA LEU A 70 -4.78 11.16 1.75
C LEU A 70 -3.97 12.40 2.10
N LEU A 71 -3.14 12.93 1.18
CA LEU A 71 -2.28 14.11 1.43
C LEU A 71 -3.04 15.30 1.98
N ARG A 72 -4.24 15.60 1.44
CA ARG A 72 -5.04 16.77 1.80
C ARG A 72 -5.45 16.80 3.26
N ALA A 73 -5.64 15.63 3.87
CA ALA A 73 -5.95 15.53 5.31
C ALA A 73 -4.80 16.05 6.19
N GLU A 74 -3.58 16.07 5.64
CA GLU A 74 -2.36 16.53 6.30
C GLU A 74 -1.78 17.80 5.66
N ARG A 75 -2.60 18.58 4.91
CA ARG A 75 -2.21 19.81 4.20
C ARG A 75 -1.13 19.60 3.14
N GLY A 76 -1.07 18.42 2.54
CA GLY A 76 -0.18 18.08 1.43
C GLY A 76 -0.92 18.14 0.09
N ASP A 77 -0.23 18.55 -0.97
CA ASP A 77 -0.74 18.56 -2.35
C ASP A 77 0.31 18.05 -3.33
N VAL A 78 -0.19 17.37 -4.39
CA VAL A 78 0.60 17.08 -5.58
C VAL A 78 0.63 18.34 -6.45
N THR A 79 1.77 19.01 -6.51
CA THR A 79 1.91 20.31 -7.19
C THR A 79 2.39 20.18 -8.63
N LYS A 80 3.07 19.09 -8.98
CA LYS A 80 3.51 18.77 -10.34
C LYS A 80 3.40 17.28 -10.63
N GLY A 81 3.46 16.94 -11.91
CA GLY A 81 3.38 15.57 -12.40
C GLY A 81 1.96 15.06 -12.51
N GLU A 82 1.83 13.75 -12.62
CA GLU A 82 0.52 13.08 -12.70
C GLU A 82 0.58 11.70 -12.06
N ILE A 83 -0.58 11.25 -11.56
CA ILE A 83 -0.79 9.89 -11.06
C ILE A 83 -1.97 9.29 -11.84
N ARG A 84 -1.77 8.10 -12.39
CA ARG A 84 -2.83 7.36 -13.08
C ARG A 84 -3.07 6.02 -12.41
N PHE A 85 -4.30 5.71 -12.14
CA PHE A 85 -4.75 4.39 -11.68
C PHE A 85 -5.71 3.82 -12.71
N GLU A 86 -5.43 2.62 -13.22
CA GLU A 86 -6.13 2.01 -14.36
C GLU A 86 -6.27 2.98 -15.56
N GLY A 87 -5.17 3.67 -15.90
CA GLY A 87 -5.10 4.64 -17.01
C GLY A 87 -5.78 6.00 -16.72
N GLN A 88 -6.52 6.15 -15.65
CA GLN A 88 -7.24 7.39 -15.32
C GLN A 88 -6.48 8.25 -14.30
N ARG A 89 -6.43 9.55 -14.53
CA ARG A 89 -5.85 10.50 -13.59
C ARG A 89 -6.65 10.58 -12.30
N ILE A 90 -5.94 10.59 -11.16
CA ILE A 90 -6.58 10.47 -9.83
C ILE A 90 -6.40 11.68 -8.92
N GLU A 91 -5.58 12.68 -9.26
CA GLU A 91 -5.22 13.78 -8.35
C GLU A 91 -6.42 14.63 -7.90
N LYS A 92 -7.53 14.59 -8.63
CA LYS A 92 -8.78 15.32 -8.31
C LYS A 92 -9.81 14.47 -7.57
N LEU A 93 -9.54 13.18 -7.40
CA LEU A 93 -10.44 12.26 -6.72
C LEU A 93 -10.33 12.43 -5.20
N SER A 94 -11.36 12.01 -4.47
CA SER A 94 -11.29 11.85 -3.02
C SER A 94 -10.68 10.50 -2.63
N ALA A 95 -10.21 10.37 -1.39
CA ALA A 95 -9.78 9.08 -0.85
C ALA A 95 -10.91 8.03 -0.90
N ASN A 96 -12.16 8.43 -0.69
CA ASN A 96 -13.33 7.56 -0.83
C ASN A 96 -13.51 7.06 -2.27
N ASP A 97 -13.24 7.90 -3.28
CA ASP A 97 -13.30 7.48 -4.68
C ASP A 97 -12.18 6.46 -5.00
N MET A 98 -11.00 6.61 -4.39
CA MET A 98 -9.91 5.64 -4.53
C MET A 98 -10.29 4.28 -3.94
N VAL A 99 -10.90 4.26 -2.75
CA VAL A 99 -11.41 3.03 -2.14
C VAL A 99 -12.44 2.36 -3.05
N LYS A 100 -13.43 3.10 -3.57
CA LYS A 100 -14.43 2.56 -4.50
C LYS A 100 -13.87 2.03 -5.81
N ARG A 101 -12.71 2.54 -6.24
CA ARG A 101 -11.97 2.03 -7.41
C ARG A 101 -11.13 0.79 -7.10
N GLY A 102 -11.00 0.43 -5.83
CA GLY A 102 -10.24 -0.72 -5.36
C GLY A 102 -8.77 -0.43 -5.08
N CYS A 103 -8.38 0.83 -4.85
CA CYS A 103 -7.05 1.18 -4.36
C CYS A 103 -7.11 1.49 -2.87
N ILE A 104 -6.56 0.60 -2.05
CA ILE A 104 -6.71 0.63 -0.59
C ILE A 104 -5.35 0.78 0.08
N GLN A 105 -5.24 1.72 1.00
CA GLN A 105 -4.02 1.87 1.82
C GLN A 105 -4.20 1.25 3.21
N VAL A 106 -3.25 0.41 3.58
CA VAL A 106 -2.97 -0.02 4.96
C VAL A 106 -1.89 0.88 5.49
N MET A 107 -2.25 1.81 6.36
CA MET A 107 -1.33 2.82 6.90
C MET A 107 -0.41 2.21 7.95
N GLU A 108 0.75 2.83 8.12
CA GLU A 108 1.65 2.58 9.24
C GLU A 108 0.90 2.72 10.57
N GLY A 109 1.24 1.89 11.57
CA GLY A 109 0.60 1.98 12.89
C GLY A 109 -0.70 1.18 13.04
N ARG A 110 -1.05 0.34 12.04
CA ARG A 110 -2.16 -0.65 12.07
C ARG A 110 -3.56 -0.03 12.06
N HIS A 111 -3.81 1.03 12.80
CA HIS A 111 -5.06 1.80 12.85
C HIS A 111 -6.33 0.94 12.98
N CYS A 112 -6.30 -0.04 13.90
CA CYS A 112 -7.50 -0.76 14.29
C CYS A 112 -8.41 0.11 15.15
N PHE A 113 -9.72 -0.08 15.02
CA PHE A 113 -10.69 0.52 15.93
C PHE A 113 -10.68 -0.30 17.23
N GLU A 114 -10.00 0.21 18.25
CA GLU A 114 -9.69 -0.52 19.49
C GLU A 114 -10.92 -1.02 20.24
N HIS A 115 -12.03 -0.27 20.16
CA HIS A 115 -13.29 -0.57 20.84
C HIS A 115 -14.24 -1.48 20.04
N LEU A 116 -13.87 -1.80 18.80
CA LEU A 116 -14.58 -2.79 17.98
C LEU A 116 -13.92 -4.15 18.12
N THR A 117 -14.69 -5.20 17.96
CA THR A 117 -14.17 -6.57 17.84
C THR A 117 -13.33 -6.70 16.55
N VAL A 118 -12.54 -7.76 16.47
CA VAL A 118 -11.79 -8.09 15.24
C VAL A 118 -12.74 -8.24 14.05
N GLU A 119 -13.87 -8.96 14.22
CA GLU A 119 -14.87 -9.16 13.17
C GLU A 119 -15.50 -7.83 12.73
N GLU A 120 -15.89 -6.97 13.65
CA GLU A 120 -16.43 -5.64 13.34
C GLU A 120 -15.39 -4.78 12.62
N ASN A 121 -14.11 -4.82 13.04
CA ASN A 121 -13.02 -4.15 12.32
C ASN A 121 -12.93 -4.62 10.87
N LEU A 122 -12.98 -5.93 10.63
CA LEU A 122 -12.95 -6.49 9.27
C LEU A 122 -14.15 -5.99 8.46
N LEU A 123 -15.36 -6.07 9.02
CA LEU A 123 -16.60 -5.64 8.35
C LEU A 123 -16.59 -4.15 7.96
N THR A 124 -15.88 -3.28 8.70
CA THR A 124 -15.74 -1.86 8.28
C THR A 124 -15.07 -1.72 6.92
N GLY A 125 -14.22 -2.67 6.51
CA GLY A 125 -13.59 -2.67 5.18
C GLY A 125 -14.56 -2.83 4.02
N ALA A 126 -15.73 -3.44 4.27
CA ALA A 126 -16.79 -3.62 3.28
C ALA A 126 -17.76 -2.43 3.18
N TYR A 127 -17.54 -1.33 3.94
CA TYR A 127 -18.48 -0.21 4.05
C TYR A 127 -18.90 0.40 2.70
N THR A 128 -18.01 0.43 1.73
CA THR A 128 -18.29 1.01 0.40
C THR A 128 -18.86 0.00 -0.61
N ARG A 129 -19.00 -1.27 -0.23
CA ARG A 129 -19.50 -2.34 -1.12
C ARG A 129 -21.01 -2.34 -1.20
N THR A 130 -21.53 -2.72 -2.36
CA THR A 130 -22.97 -2.78 -2.68
C THR A 130 -23.40 -4.14 -3.22
N ASP A 131 -22.50 -5.12 -3.22
CA ASP A 131 -22.69 -6.46 -3.80
C ASP A 131 -23.42 -7.46 -2.88
N GLY A 132 -23.88 -6.98 -1.72
CA GLY A 132 -24.77 -7.72 -0.84
C GLY A 132 -24.06 -8.53 0.26
N SER A 133 -24.85 -8.97 1.24
CA SER A 133 -24.33 -9.62 2.45
C SER A 133 -23.67 -10.99 2.20
N SER A 134 -24.11 -11.73 1.18
CA SER A 134 -23.50 -13.03 0.83
C SER A 134 -22.05 -12.85 0.40
N ALA A 135 -21.80 -11.92 -0.54
CA ALA A 135 -20.45 -11.63 -1.03
C ALA A 135 -19.52 -11.05 0.07
N ILE A 136 -20.09 -10.27 1.01
CA ILE A 136 -19.34 -9.79 2.16
C ILE A 136 -18.95 -10.93 3.11
N ASN A 137 -19.88 -11.88 3.37
CA ASN A 137 -19.60 -13.06 4.19
C ASN A 137 -18.56 -13.98 3.55
N GLU A 138 -18.64 -14.19 2.24
CA GLU A 138 -17.63 -14.95 1.48
C GLU A 138 -16.25 -14.33 1.61
N SER A 139 -16.16 -12.98 1.52
CA SER A 139 -14.91 -12.25 1.73
C SER A 139 -14.41 -12.37 3.17
N LEU A 140 -15.31 -12.39 4.16
CA LEU A 140 -14.95 -12.56 5.56
C LEU A 140 -14.36 -13.97 5.83
N GLU A 141 -14.98 -15.01 5.28
CA GLU A 141 -14.44 -16.38 5.39
C GLU A 141 -13.08 -16.49 4.66
N MET A 142 -12.92 -15.90 3.47
CA MET A 142 -11.64 -15.82 2.77
C MET A 142 -10.56 -15.14 3.63
N VAL A 143 -10.88 -14.03 4.30
CA VAL A 143 -9.94 -13.36 5.22
C VAL A 143 -9.56 -14.30 6.37
N TYR A 144 -10.50 -15.07 6.90
CA TYR A 144 -10.22 -16.06 7.96
C TYR A 144 -9.39 -17.25 7.47
N GLU A 145 -9.45 -17.60 6.19
CA GLU A 145 -8.56 -18.60 5.59
C GLU A 145 -7.11 -18.09 5.49
N TYR A 146 -6.92 -16.83 5.12
CA TYR A 146 -5.58 -16.21 5.14
C TYR A 146 -5.05 -15.98 6.55
N PHE A 147 -5.94 -15.61 7.49
CA PHE A 147 -5.60 -15.27 8.86
C PHE A 147 -6.42 -16.07 9.87
N PRO A 148 -6.16 -17.40 10.06
CA PRO A 148 -6.95 -18.23 10.98
C PRO A 148 -6.99 -17.69 12.41
N ARG A 149 -5.91 -17.02 12.83
CA ARG A 149 -5.81 -16.40 14.14
C ARG A 149 -6.86 -15.31 14.35
N LEU A 150 -7.26 -14.57 13.33
CA LEU A 150 -8.33 -13.58 13.42
C LEU A 150 -9.69 -14.26 13.64
N LYS A 151 -9.92 -15.45 13.05
CA LYS A 151 -11.15 -16.24 13.29
C LYS A 151 -11.26 -16.67 14.74
N GLU A 152 -10.17 -17.13 15.34
CA GLU A 152 -10.11 -17.48 16.76
C GLU A 152 -10.42 -16.29 17.68
N ARG A 153 -9.92 -15.12 17.29
CA ARG A 153 -10.05 -13.85 18.01
C ARG A 153 -11.21 -12.98 17.58
N ARG A 154 -12.10 -13.44 16.70
CA ARG A 154 -13.11 -12.60 16.06
C ARG A 154 -13.98 -11.78 17.01
N ARG A 155 -14.25 -12.32 18.21
CA ARG A 155 -15.06 -11.67 19.26
C ARG A 155 -14.24 -10.84 20.26
N SER A 156 -12.91 -10.88 20.18
CA SER A 156 -12.04 -10.07 21.04
C SER A 156 -12.03 -8.63 20.54
N LEU A 157 -12.01 -7.66 21.45
CA LEU A 157 -11.79 -6.26 21.09
C LEU A 157 -10.38 -6.11 20.49
N ALA A 158 -10.26 -5.38 19.38
CA ALA A 158 -8.99 -5.24 18.67
C ALA A 158 -7.90 -4.58 19.51
N GLY A 159 -8.25 -3.67 20.43
CA GLY A 159 -7.30 -3.05 21.35
C GLY A 159 -6.61 -4.04 22.31
N TYR A 160 -7.18 -5.22 22.53
CA TYR A 160 -6.59 -6.27 23.39
C TYR A 160 -5.91 -7.39 22.59
N THR A 161 -5.73 -7.22 21.30
CA THR A 161 -5.00 -8.18 20.45
C THR A 161 -3.52 -7.80 20.36
N SER A 162 -2.67 -8.77 20.02
CA SER A 162 -1.24 -8.52 19.82
C SER A 162 -0.99 -7.63 18.60
N GLY A 163 0.18 -6.99 18.55
CA GLY A 163 0.55 -6.15 17.40
C GLY A 163 0.51 -6.87 16.06
N GLY A 164 0.86 -8.17 16.02
CA GLY A 164 0.74 -8.99 14.82
C GLY A 164 -0.72 -9.26 14.45
N GLU A 165 -1.59 -9.56 15.41
CA GLU A 165 -3.03 -9.74 15.18
C GLU A 165 -3.67 -8.43 14.67
N GLN A 166 -3.25 -7.27 15.20
CA GLN A 166 -3.70 -5.96 14.71
C GLN A 166 -3.24 -5.70 13.27
N GLN A 167 -2.00 -6.06 12.92
CA GLN A 167 -1.50 -5.92 11.54
C GLN A 167 -2.27 -6.83 10.58
N MET A 168 -2.50 -8.10 10.96
CA MET A 168 -3.35 -9.01 10.19
C MET A 168 -4.76 -8.46 10.03
N CYS A 169 -5.34 -7.87 11.09
CA CYS A 169 -6.66 -7.26 11.06
C CYS A 169 -6.70 -6.05 10.10
N ALA A 170 -5.67 -5.21 10.08
CA ALA A 170 -5.58 -4.08 9.16
C ALA A 170 -5.50 -4.52 7.69
N ILE A 171 -4.71 -5.54 7.37
CA ILE A 171 -4.63 -6.13 6.03
C ILE A 171 -5.95 -6.83 5.68
N GLY A 172 -6.50 -7.62 6.58
CA GLY A 172 -7.79 -8.29 6.40
C GLY A 172 -8.92 -7.30 6.12
N ARG A 173 -8.95 -6.17 6.83
CA ARG A 173 -9.89 -5.07 6.58
C ARG A 173 -9.73 -4.49 5.17
N ALA A 174 -8.51 -4.35 4.68
CA ALA A 174 -8.27 -3.92 3.30
C ALA A 174 -8.82 -4.94 2.29
N LEU A 175 -8.64 -6.25 2.55
CA LEU A 175 -9.17 -7.31 1.69
C LEU A 175 -10.71 -7.32 1.63
N MET A 176 -11.38 -6.98 2.74
CA MET A 176 -12.84 -6.89 2.78
C MET A 176 -13.44 -5.89 1.79
N SER A 177 -12.66 -4.92 1.32
CA SER A 177 -13.10 -3.98 0.27
C SER A 177 -13.07 -4.55 -1.16
N ASN A 178 -12.62 -5.80 -1.35
CA ASN A 178 -12.37 -6.43 -2.65
C ASN A 178 -11.43 -5.61 -3.53
N PRO A 179 -10.16 -5.39 -3.08
CA PRO A 179 -9.24 -4.47 -3.72
C PRO A 179 -8.66 -5.00 -5.04
N LYS A 180 -8.35 -4.10 -5.96
CA LYS A 180 -7.51 -4.37 -7.13
C LYS A 180 -6.03 -4.12 -6.80
N MET A 181 -5.78 -3.21 -5.87
CA MET A 181 -4.45 -2.82 -5.42
C MET A 181 -4.45 -2.48 -3.93
N ILE A 182 -3.43 -2.96 -3.23
CA ILE A 182 -3.18 -2.63 -1.83
C ILE A 182 -1.86 -1.86 -1.73
N LEU A 183 -1.90 -0.75 -1.01
CA LEU A 183 -0.73 0.03 -0.61
C LEU A 183 -0.40 -0.32 0.83
N LEU A 184 0.77 -0.92 1.08
CA LEU A 184 1.21 -1.32 2.43
C LEU A 184 2.31 -0.37 2.91
N ASP A 185 2.07 0.32 4.02
CA ASP A 185 3.01 1.27 4.61
C ASP A 185 3.68 0.64 5.84
N GLU A 186 4.98 0.29 5.70
CA GLU A 186 5.83 -0.31 6.75
C GLU A 186 5.16 -1.52 7.45
N PRO A 187 4.66 -2.54 6.70
CA PRO A 187 3.90 -3.64 7.30
C PRO A 187 4.72 -4.49 8.28
N SER A 188 6.05 -4.42 8.23
CA SER A 188 6.96 -5.16 9.12
C SER A 188 7.25 -4.44 10.44
N MET A 189 6.94 -3.13 10.54
CA MET A 189 7.41 -2.30 11.63
C MET A 189 6.90 -2.75 13.00
N GLY A 190 7.83 -2.93 13.95
CA GLY A 190 7.51 -3.30 15.34
C GLY A 190 6.95 -4.72 15.51
N LEU A 191 7.19 -5.62 14.56
CA LEU A 191 6.80 -7.02 14.63
C LEU A 191 7.98 -7.95 14.87
N ALA A 192 7.71 -9.08 15.49
CA ALA A 192 8.69 -10.15 15.62
C ALA A 192 9.02 -10.73 14.22
N PRO A 193 10.27 -11.20 13.97
CA PRO A 193 10.69 -11.67 12.64
C PRO A 193 9.78 -12.73 12.03
N GLN A 194 9.29 -13.67 12.83
CA GLN A 194 8.38 -14.73 12.37
C GLN A 194 7.03 -14.18 11.88
N LEU A 195 6.51 -13.11 12.52
CA LEU A 195 5.28 -12.46 12.10
C LEU A 195 5.49 -11.62 10.83
N VAL A 196 6.68 -11.04 10.67
CA VAL A 196 7.05 -10.34 9.44
C VAL A 196 7.02 -11.33 8.27
N GLU A 197 7.71 -12.45 8.37
CA GLU A 197 7.71 -13.48 7.32
C GLU A 197 6.29 -13.94 7.00
N LEU A 198 5.49 -14.26 8.02
CA LEU A 198 4.10 -14.68 7.84
C LEU A 198 3.26 -13.64 7.08
N ILE A 199 3.38 -12.35 7.41
CA ILE A 199 2.62 -11.27 6.75
C ILE A 199 3.02 -11.16 5.28
N PHE A 200 4.32 -11.25 4.97
CA PHE A 200 4.78 -11.16 3.58
C PHE A 200 4.41 -12.41 2.77
N GLU A 201 4.49 -13.61 3.36
CA GLU A 201 4.02 -14.85 2.72
C GLU A 201 2.53 -14.78 2.39
N ILE A 202 1.70 -14.31 3.35
CA ILE A 202 0.27 -14.13 3.11
C ILE A 202 0.03 -13.04 2.04
N THR A 203 0.77 -11.93 2.06
CA THR A 203 0.68 -10.88 1.04
C THR A 203 0.98 -11.44 -0.36
N LYS A 204 2.03 -12.26 -0.48
CA LYS A 204 2.36 -12.95 -1.72
C LYS A 204 1.25 -13.91 -2.15
N LYS A 205 0.72 -14.70 -1.22
CA LYS A 205 -0.39 -15.63 -1.49
C LYS A 205 -1.64 -14.89 -1.98
N ILE A 206 -2.00 -13.77 -1.36
CA ILE A 206 -3.10 -12.90 -1.81
C ILE A 206 -2.85 -12.40 -3.24
N ASN A 207 -1.65 -11.94 -3.54
CA ASN A 207 -1.28 -11.50 -4.89
C ASN A 207 -1.43 -12.63 -5.92
N GLU A 208 -0.90 -13.83 -5.63
CA GLU A 208 -0.94 -14.98 -6.53
C GLU A 208 -2.34 -15.54 -6.74
N GLU A 209 -3.16 -15.65 -5.68
CA GLU A 209 -4.49 -16.28 -5.74
C GLU A 209 -5.59 -15.31 -6.18
N GLN A 210 -5.50 -14.04 -5.78
CA GLN A 210 -6.54 -13.04 -6.05
C GLN A 210 -6.17 -12.05 -7.17
N GLY A 211 -4.91 -12.09 -7.65
CA GLY A 211 -4.42 -11.14 -8.66
C GLY A 211 -4.33 -9.69 -8.17
N VAL A 212 -4.37 -9.45 -6.86
CA VAL A 212 -4.28 -8.13 -6.26
C VAL A 212 -2.87 -7.58 -6.43
N SER A 213 -2.74 -6.39 -7.03
CA SER A 213 -1.45 -5.70 -7.12
C SER A 213 -1.06 -5.13 -5.76
N VAL A 214 0.23 -5.11 -5.45
CA VAL A 214 0.72 -4.60 -4.17
C VAL A 214 1.84 -3.59 -4.39
N LEU A 215 1.72 -2.42 -3.78
CA LEU A 215 2.83 -1.48 -3.62
C LEU A 215 3.16 -1.40 -2.14
N LEU A 216 4.33 -1.86 -1.75
CA LEU A 216 4.76 -1.85 -0.37
C LEU A 216 5.89 -0.82 -0.16
N ALA A 217 5.78 -0.02 0.89
CA ALA A 217 6.82 0.86 1.36
C ALA A 217 7.52 0.19 2.54
N GLU A 218 8.83 0.00 2.47
CA GLU A 218 9.61 -0.69 3.48
C GLU A 218 10.99 -0.08 3.69
N GLN A 219 11.46 -0.15 4.93
CA GLN A 219 12.84 0.14 5.27
C GLN A 219 13.70 -1.13 5.21
N ASN A 220 13.12 -2.28 5.54
CA ASN A 220 13.81 -3.57 5.51
C ASN A 220 13.90 -4.12 4.09
N THR A 221 14.93 -3.70 3.36
CA THR A 221 15.18 -4.11 1.97
C THR A 221 15.33 -5.62 1.81
N THR A 222 15.96 -6.30 2.76
CA THR A 222 16.19 -7.75 2.69
C THR A 222 14.89 -8.53 2.68
N VAL A 223 13.91 -8.12 3.47
CA VAL A 223 12.59 -8.77 3.49
C VAL A 223 11.81 -8.39 2.25
N ALA A 224 11.70 -7.10 1.94
CA ALA A 224 10.89 -6.63 0.81
C ALA A 224 11.30 -7.26 -0.53
N LEU A 225 12.63 -7.36 -0.80
CA LEU A 225 13.16 -7.90 -2.05
C LEU A 225 12.99 -9.42 -2.22
N ARG A 226 12.64 -10.16 -1.17
CA ARG A 226 12.30 -11.59 -1.31
C ARG A 226 10.93 -11.81 -1.96
N TYR A 227 10.04 -10.82 -1.85
CA TYR A 227 8.65 -10.94 -2.27
C TYR A 227 8.30 -10.02 -3.44
N ALA A 228 8.97 -8.86 -3.56
CA ALA A 228 8.74 -7.92 -4.64
C ALA A 228 9.45 -8.35 -5.94
N GLN A 229 8.74 -8.24 -7.06
CA GLN A 229 9.32 -8.45 -8.40
C GLN A 229 10.17 -7.25 -8.85
N TYR A 230 9.81 -6.05 -8.39
CA TYR A 230 10.48 -4.78 -8.70
C TYR A 230 10.67 -3.95 -7.43
N GLY A 231 11.70 -3.12 -7.42
CA GLY A 231 11.97 -2.21 -6.30
C GLY A 231 12.47 -0.85 -6.79
N TYR A 232 11.93 0.21 -6.18
CA TYR A 232 12.39 1.58 -6.34
C TYR A 232 13.08 2.03 -5.07
N ILE A 233 14.31 2.53 -5.17
CA ILE A 233 15.03 3.11 -4.03
C ILE A 233 14.67 4.58 -3.95
N LEU A 234 14.11 5.00 -2.83
CA LEU A 234 13.74 6.38 -2.57
C LEU A 234 14.71 7.01 -1.56
N GLU A 235 15.32 8.10 -1.96
CA GLU A 235 16.24 8.88 -1.10
C GLU A 235 15.91 10.37 -1.18
N SER A 236 15.69 11.00 -0.03
CA SER A 236 15.43 12.45 0.08
C SER A 236 14.37 12.99 -0.90
N GLY A 237 13.31 12.21 -1.14
CA GLY A 237 12.20 12.53 -2.03
C GLY A 237 12.47 12.31 -3.52
N ARG A 238 13.48 11.53 -3.89
CA ARG A 238 13.81 11.15 -5.27
C ARG A 238 13.97 9.64 -5.40
N VAL A 239 13.65 9.10 -6.56
CA VAL A 239 14.04 7.75 -6.95
C VAL A 239 15.47 7.81 -7.49
N VAL A 240 16.34 6.90 -6.98
CA VAL A 240 17.78 6.84 -7.30
C VAL A 240 18.16 5.50 -7.88
#